data_db8f9691a34a24c8f9531d288899cfea
#
_entry.id   db8f9691a34a24c8f9531d288899cfea
#
_cell.length_a   1.000
_cell.length_b   1.000
_cell.length_c   1.000
_cell.angle_alpha   90.00
_cell.angle_beta   90.00
_cell.angle_gamma   90.00
#
_symmetry.space_group_name_H-M   'P 1'
#
loop_
_entity.id
_entity.type
_entity.pdbx_description
1 polymer ?
#
loop_
_entity_poly.entity_id
_entity_poly.type
_entity_poly.pdbx_seq_one_letter_code
_entity_poly.pdbx_strand_id
1 'polypeptide(L)'
;MQRDAAYLRDIQESARLALAYLEGVDMEAFAGNTQLQDAVIRRVEIIGEAARRVSAATRALYPALPWRQMIGMRNQVIHMYDGVDVAVVYDTVREDLPPLLEALAGIVDREAR
;
A
#
# COMPACT_ATOMS: atom_id res chain seq x y z
N MET A 1 17.49 -10.67 -2.06
CA MET A 1 17.95 -10.15 -3.37
C MET A 1 17.76 -8.65 -3.42
N GLN A 2 18.65 -7.94 -4.09
CA GLN A 2 18.60 -6.47 -4.14
C GLN A 2 17.31 -5.93 -4.74
N ARG A 3 16.74 -6.62 -5.73
CA ARG A 3 15.45 -6.21 -6.32
C ARG A 3 14.32 -6.29 -5.30
N ASP A 4 14.32 -7.33 -4.49
CA ASP A 4 13.28 -7.48 -3.48
C ASP A 4 13.37 -6.36 -2.45
N ALA A 5 14.58 -5.97 -2.05
CA ALA A 5 14.77 -4.85 -1.14
C ALA A 5 14.19 -3.56 -1.71
N ALA A 6 14.38 -3.31 -3.00
CA ALA A 6 13.82 -2.13 -3.66
C ALA A 6 12.30 -2.15 -3.67
N TYR A 7 11.70 -3.30 -3.99
CA TYR A 7 10.24 -3.44 -3.96
C TYR A 7 9.67 -3.27 -2.56
N LEU A 8 10.33 -3.81 -1.54
CA LEU A 8 9.90 -3.63 -0.16
C LEU A 8 9.98 -2.16 0.27
N ARG A 9 11.02 -1.45 -0.16
CA ARG A 9 11.11 -0.01 0.09
C ARG A 9 10.00 0.77 -0.61
N ASP A 10 9.64 0.37 -1.84
CA ASP A 10 8.54 1.02 -2.56
C ASP A 10 7.21 0.83 -1.82
N ILE A 11 6.97 -0.37 -1.28
CA ILE A 11 5.78 -0.63 -0.47
C ILE A 11 5.78 0.27 0.76
N GLN A 12 6.88 0.30 1.49
CA GLN A 12 7.00 1.09 2.71
C GLN A 12 6.79 2.58 2.44
N GLU A 13 7.45 3.11 1.44
CA GLU A 13 7.36 4.53 1.10
C GLU A 13 5.96 4.90 0.63
N SER A 14 5.33 4.08 -0.21
CA SER A 14 3.98 4.36 -0.68
C SER A 14 2.96 4.27 0.44
N ALA A 15 3.11 3.33 1.37
CA ALA A 15 2.23 3.25 2.53
C ALA A 15 2.37 4.48 3.42
N ARG A 16 3.59 4.92 3.67
CA ARG A 16 3.85 6.14 4.45
C ARG A 16 3.24 7.37 3.80
N LEU A 17 3.42 7.53 2.50
CA LEU A 17 2.89 8.67 1.75
C LEU A 17 1.36 8.67 1.76
N ALA A 18 0.74 7.52 1.52
CA ALA A 18 -0.72 7.42 1.55
C ALA A 18 -1.28 7.87 2.90
N LEU A 19 -0.67 7.40 4.00
CA LEU A 19 -1.08 7.81 5.34
C LEU A 19 -0.85 9.30 5.57
N ALA A 20 0.28 9.83 5.13
CA ALA A 20 0.58 11.26 5.26
C ALA A 20 -0.43 12.12 4.49
N TYR A 21 -0.82 11.68 3.29
CA TYR A 21 -1.81 12.41 2.48
C TYR A 21 -3.17 12.49 3.17
N LEU A 22 -3.54 11.48 3.94
CA LEU A 22 -4.82 11.44 4.64
C LEU A 22 -4.77 11.97 6.07
N GLU A 23 -3.62 12.45 6.53
CA GLU A 23 -3.53 13.01 7.87
C GLU A 23 -4.46 14.21 8.01
N GLY A 24 -5.35 14.15 8.99
CA GLY A 24 -6.34 15.20 9.21
C GLY A 24 -7.48 15.26 8.19
N VAL A 25 -7.56 14.28 7.29
CA VAL A 25 -8.59 14.23 6.24
C VAL A 25 -9.64 13.19 6.62
N ASP A 26 -10.88 13.61 6.80
CA ASP A 26 -11.98 12.68 7.04
C ASP A 26 -12.55 12.12 5.72
N MET A 27 -13.45 11.15 5.83
CA MET A 27 -14.05 10.50 4.66
C MET A 27 -14.76 11.49 3.76
N GLU A 28 -15.48 12.46 4.34
CA GLU A 28 -16.21 13.46 3.56
C GLU A 28 -15.28 14.34 2.76
N ALA A 29 -14.19 14.82 3.37
CA ALA A 29 -13.18 15.62 2.67
C ALA A 29 -12.49 14.82 1.58
N PHE A 30 -12.19 13.55 1.83
CA PHE A 30 -11.58 12.67 0.82
C PHE A 30 -12.53 12.44 -0.36
N ALA A 31 -13.80 12.21 -0.08
CA ALA A 31 -14.81 11.99 -1.13
C ALA A 31 -14.97 13.21 -2.04
N GLY A 32 -14.76 14.41 -1.52
CA GLY A 32 -14.89 15.65 -2.26
C GLY A 32 -13.61 16.13 -2.93
N ASN A 33 -12.52 15.38 -2.87
CA ASN A 33 -11.21 15.84 -3.36
C ASN A 33 -10.60 14.86 -4.36
N THR A 34 -10.89 15.08 -5.63
CA THR A 34 -10.42 14.20 -6.71
C THR A 34 -8.90 14.15 -6.79
N GLN A 35 -8.22 15.27 -6.63
CA GLN A 35 -6.77 15.32 -6.67
C GLN A 35 -6.15 14.46 -5.58
N LEU A 36 -6.70 14.53 -4.37
CA LEU A 36 -6.23 13.73 -3.26
C LEU A 36 -6.51 12.24 -3.49
N GLN A 37 -7.68 11.91 -4.03
CA GLN A 37 -8.01 10.55 -4.42
C GLN A 37 -6.98 9.99 -5.39
N ASP A 38 -6.62 10.75 -6.43
CA ASP A 38 -5.64 10.33 -7.42
C ASP A 38 -4.28 10.08 -6.80
N ALA A 39 -3.85 10.94 -5.89
CA ALA A 39 -2.58 10.79 -5.20
C ALA A 39 -2.54 9.52 -4.34
N VAL A 40 -3.59 9.26 -3.58
CA VAL A 40 -3.70 8.08 -2.72
C VAL A 40 -3.79 6.81 -3.58
N ILE A 41 -4.58 6.83 -4.64
CA ILE A 41 -4.72 5.70 -5.56
C ILE A 41 -3.36 5.29 -6.11
N ARG A 42 -2.55 6.26 -6.51
CA ARG A 42 -1.21 5.97 -7.04
C ARG A 42 -0.36 5.23 -6.01
N ARG A 43 -0.44 5.62 -4.75
CA ARG A 43 0.30 4.94 -3.68
C ARG A 43 -0.19 3.51 -3.47
N VAL A 44 -1.50 3.30 -3.43
CA VAL A 44 -2.10 1.97 -3.27
C VAL A 44 -1.73 1.07 -4.47
N GLU A 45 -1.76 1.60 -5.67
CA GLU A 45 -1.37 0.88 -6.88
C GLU A 45 0.08 0.42 -6.83
N ILE A 46 1.00 1.29 -6.39
CA ILE A 46 2.41 0.96 -6.27
C ILE A 46 2.61 -0.16 -5.24
N ILE A 47 1.90 -0.12 -4.12
CA ILE A 47 1.98 -1.18 -3.12
C ILE A 47 1.64 -2.53 -3.75
N GLY A 48 0.54 -2.61 -4.48
CA GLY A 48 0.12 -3.86 -5.12
C GLY A 48 1.11 -4.36 -6.17
N GLU A 49 1.60 -3.46 -7.01
CA GLU A 49 2.56 -3.81 -8.05
C GLU A 49 3.90 -4.27 -7.46
N ALA A 50 4.41 -3.55 -6.48
CA ALA A 50 5.67 -3.90 -5.84
C ALA A 50 5.56 -5.24 -5.10
N ALA A 51 4.48 -5.45 -4.35
CA ALA A 51 4.26 -6.70 -3.63
C ALA A 51 4.24 -7.90 -4.59
N ARG A 52 3.61 -7.75 -5.75
CA ARG A 52 3.55 -8.82 -6.75
C ARG A 52 4.94 -9.17 -7.30
N ARG A 53 5.84 -8.21 -7.34
CA ARG A 53 7.19 -8.39 -7.89
C ARG A 53 8.20 -8.96 -6.89
N VAL A 54 7.88 -8.94 -5.60
CA VAL A 54 8.74 -9.57 -4.60
C VAL A 54 8.79 -11.07 -4.88
N SER A 55 9.97 -11.67 -4.84
CA SER A 55 10.17 -13.08 -5.18
C SER A 55 9.41 -13.99 -4.22
N ALA A 56 9.03 -15.18 -4.70
CA ALA A 56 8.39 -16.19 -3.88
C ALA A 56 9.27 -16.60 -2.68
N ALA A 57 10.58 -16.65 -2.89
CA ALA A 57 11.53 -16.99 -1.82
C ALA A 57 11.48 -15.97 -0.69
N THR A 58 11.50 -14.68 -1.01
CA THR A 58 11.43 -13.62 0.01
C THR A 58 10.06 -13.60 0.68
N ARG A 59 8.97 -13.78 -0.07
CA ARG A 59 7.63 -13.87 0.52
C ARG A 59 7.53 -15.01 1.53
N ALA A 60 8.15 -16.14 1.23
CA ALA A 60 8.16 -17.29 2.15
C ALA A 60 8.93 -17.01 3.45
N LEU A 61 9.91 -16.11 3.41
CA LEU A 61 10.65 -15.71 4.61
C LEU A 61 9.81 -14.83 5.55
N TYR A 62 8.80 -14.14 5.03
CA TYR A 62 7.99 -13.21 5.81
C TYR A 62 6.50 -13.50 5.65
N PRO A 63 6.05 -14.69 6.08
CA PRO A 63 4.64 -15.08 5.90
C PRO A 63 3.66 -14.24 6.72
N ALA A 64 4.15 -13.49 7.71
CA ALA A 64 3.32 -12.60 8.50
C ALA A 64 2.88 -11.35 7.72
N LEU A 65 3.55 -11.00 6.63
CA LEU A 65 3.12 -9.90 5.79
C LEU A 65 1.88 -10.31 4.98
N PRO A 66 0.90 -9.42 4.82
CA PRO A 66 -0.35 -9.74 4.13
C PRO A 66 -0.19 -9.66 2.61
N TRP A 67 0.56 -10.59 2.02
CA TRP A 67 0.92 -10.57 0.59
C TRP A 67 -0.31 -10.56 -0.33
N ARG A 68 -1.28 -11.43 -0.06
CA ARG A 68 -2.50 -11.50 -0.87
C ARG A 68 -3.26 -10.18 -0.85
N GLN A 69 -3.38 -9.59 0.35
CA GLN A 69 -4.07 -8.32 0.53
C GLN A 69 -3.36 -7.19 -0.19
N MET A 70 -2.03 -7.11 -0.06
CA MET A 70 -1.24 -6.10 -0.76
C MET A 70 -1.37 -6.21 -2.27
N ILE A 71 -1.24 -7.42 -2.80
CA ILE A 71 -1.37 -7.66 -4.24
C ILE A 71 -2.78 -7.28 -4.71
N GLY A 72 -3.79 -7.55 -3.90
CA GLY A 72 -5.18 -7.21 -4.21
C GLY A 72 -5.49 -5.72 -4.22
N MET A 73 -4.64 -4.89 -3.65
CA MET A 73 -4.86 -3.43 -3.61
C MET A 73 -5.01 -2.81 -5.00
N ARG A 74 -4.29 -3.35 -5.99
CA ARG A 74 -4.43 -2.89 -7.37
C ARG A 74 -5.85 -3.10 -7.91
N ASN A 75 -6.49 -4.21 -7.54
CA ASN A 75 -7.86 -4.50 -7.95
C ASN A 75 -8.85 -3.51 -7.34
N GLN A 76 -8.61 -3.08 -6.10
CA GLN A 76 -9.44 -2.05 -5.46
C GLN A 76 -9.40 -0.73 -6.23
N VAL A 77 -8.23 -0.36 -6.72
CA VAL A 77 -8.05 0.85 -7.52
C VAL A 77 -8.86 0.79 -8.82
N ILE A 78 -8.82 -0.35 -9.51
CA ILE A 78 -9.57 -0.55 -10.74
C ILE A 78 -11.07 -0.36 -10.48
N HIS A 79 -11.58 -0.95 -9.41
CA HIS A 79 -12.99 -0.82 -9.03
C HIS A 79 -13.36 0.63 -8.74
N MET A 80 -12.45 1.41 -8.16
CA MET A 80 -12.70 2.80 -7.86
C MET A 80 -12.94 3.63 -9.13
N TYR A 81 -12.20 3.37 -10.22
CA TYR A 81 -12.41 4.05 -11.49
C TYR A 81 -13.77 3.70 -12.12
N ASP A 82 -14.31 2.55 -11.80
CA ASP A 82 -15.64 2.15 -12.23
C ASP A 82 -16.76 2.71 -11.33
N GLY A 83 -16.43 3.65 -10.46
CA GLY A 83 -17.38 4.28 -9.57
C GLY A 83 -17.64 3.53 -8.30
N VAL A 84 -16.79 2.59 -7.94
CA VAL A 84 -17.03 1.70 -6.84
C VAL A 84 -16.47 2.28 -5.60
N ASP A 85 -16.36 2.90 -4.85
CA ASP A 85 -16.22 3.06 -3.42
C ASP A 85 -14.92 3.71 -2.95
N VAL A 86 -14.97 5.01 -2.99
CA VAL A 86 -13.99 5.88 -2.36
C VAL A 86 -13.77 5.47 -0.89
N ALA A 87 -14.83 5.01 -0.20
CA ALA A 87 -14.76 4.60 1.20
C ALA A 87 -13.85 3.40 1.38
N VAL A 88 -13.86 2.44 0.46
CA VAL A 88 -12.98 1.26 0.55
C VAL A 88 -11.51 1.67 0.53
N VAL A 89 -11.14 2.58 -0.36
CA VAL A 89 -9.75 3.06 -0.44
C VAL A 89 -9.36 3.81 0.82
N TYR A 90 -10.23 4.69 1.31
CA TYR A 90 -9.99 5.45 2.53
C TYR A 90 -9.78 4.51 3.73
N ASP A 91 -10.68 3.53 3.89
CA ASP A 91 -10.60 2.58 5.00
C ASP A 91 -9.36 1.69 4.90
N THR A 92 -8.99 1.26 3.67
CA THR A 92 -7.79 0.48 3.46
C THR A 92 -6.55 1.23 3.94
N VAL A 93 -6.44 2.51 3.58
CA VAL A 93 -5.30 3.31 4.02
C VAL A 93 -5.30 3.49 5.53
N ARG A 94 -6.44 3.82 6.11
CA ARG A 94 -6.55 4.11 7.54
C ARG A 94 -6.37 2.88 8.42
N GLU A 95 -6.90 1.74 7.98
CA GLU A 95 -6.96 0.54 8.82
C GLU A 95 -5.85 -0.46 8.51
N ASP A 96 -5.51 -0.64 7.23
CA ASP A 96 -4.60 -1.71 6.82
C ASP A 96 -3.13 -1.25 6.73
N LEU A 97 -2.87 0.00 6.37
CA LEU A 97 -1.49 0.45 6.17
C LEU A 97 -0.70 0.67 7.46
N PRO A 98 -1.29 1.15 8.57
CA PRO A 98 -0.50 1.25 9.80
C PRO A 98 0.06 -0.09 10.29
N PRO A 99 -0.72 -1.19 10.39
CA PRO A 99 -0.14 -2.47 10.75
C PRO A 99 0.86 -3.01 9.73
N LEU A 100 0.65 -2.71 8.44
CA LEU A 100 1.59 -3.09 7.40
C LEU A 100 2.95 -2.41 7.61
N LEU A 101 2.96 -1.11 7.88
CA LEU A 101 4.19 -0.38 8.14
C LEU A 101 4.92 -0.92 9.35
N GLU A 102 4.18 -1.26 10.40
CA GLU A 102 4.75 -1.84 11.60
C GLU A 102 5.39 -3.20 11.29
N ALA A 103 4.71 -4.03 10.52
CA ALA A 103 5.23 -5.34 10.11
C ALA A 103 6.46 -5.22 9.20
N LEU A 104 6.54 -4.18 8.37
CA LEU A 104 7.68 -3.94 7.48
C LEU A 104 8.91 -3.38 8.21
N ALA A 105 8.72 -2.83 9.41
CA ALA A 105 9.82 -2.24 10.15
C ALA A 105 10.91 -3.30 10.42
N GLY A 106 12.14 -2.98 10.05
CA GLY A 106 13.27 -3.90 10.18
C GLY A 106 13.42 -4.87 9.00
N ILE A 107 12.34 -5.24 8.31
CA ILE A 107 12.42 -6.15 7.17
C ILE A 107 13.13 -5.45 5.99
N VAL A 108 12.77 -4.22 5.71
CA VAL A 108 13.38 -3.45 4.61
C VAL A 108 14.89 -3.33 4.84
N ASP A 109 15.31 -3.00 6.06
CA ASP A 109 16.73 -2.87 6.40
C ASP A 109 17.45 -4.20 6.28
N ARG A 110 16.82 -5.28 6.72
CA ARG A 110 17.38 -6.63 6.70
C ARG A 110 17.62 -7.09 5.27
N GLU A 111 16.65 -6.86 4.38
CA GLU A 111 16.76 -7.28 2.98
C GLU A 111 17.70 -6.40 2.17
N ALA A 112 17.98 -5.20 2.62
CA ALA A 112 18.92 -4.28 1.98
C ALA A 112 20.38 -4.62 2.24
N ARG A 113 20.67 -5.50 3.18
CA ARG A 113 22.05 -5.87 3.55
C ARG A 113 22.69 -6.84 2.59
#